data_2f6fc741b97ca100c9928f3969580af8
#
_entry.id   2f6fc741b97ca100c9928f3969580af8
#
_cell.length_a   1.000
_cell.length_b   1.000
_cell.length_c   1.000
_cell.angle_alpha   90.00
_cell.angle_beta   90.00
_cell.angle_gamma   90.00
#
_symmetry.space_group_name_H-M   'P 1'
#
loop_
_entity.id
_entity.type
_entity.pdbx_description
1 polymer ?
#
loop_
_entity_poly.entity_id
_entity_poly.type
_entity_poly.pdbx_seq_one_letter_code
_entity_poly.pdbx_strand_id
1 'polypeptide(L)'
;MKKHLVIGIVILMGVFLLVGCGESKKSKKDETIVLKENKSVCDDILVESEEQDDYSRLYYYDYESESQVYACSQANCNHDIGDFKSDKINCNAIIEGKAKYPFIYNRRLYYFVGVGDTYTLWSSKTDGTDKKEVNELEFPIYVGGEYVLHGDKLFVASYKPVMTEYGTNREEQTGADAEVYQINLSNGKVEKLTDFGNKADAYCSSVQLFDNKLFIRYDSREKTYKDAGFKDVDHFMVWMESDKFSYGEEIKRLQEKKEYYTYDLENKKTEKLDIGFESNFKPYKGIKNMDGAYWLLCYSNDTVYYLDAVVGKYNIYSYNIKTKKRKEIFGSFKNVDLYCDGKIYITSMDMDEKTKKELVPSVDFNKEPKYYIYDVSKDKMTRQSYGEKGKIFYAIDLNPKGLLMYDISFNEAYDSIDEHSITQISNNKIKE
;
A
#
# COMPACT_ATOMS: atom_id res chain seq x y z
N MET A 1 10.96 -4.65 61.24
CA MET A 1 11.33 -5.54 60.09
C MET A 1 10.32 -5.63 58.92
N LYS A 2 9.12 -5.06 58.98
CA LYS A 2 8.14 -5.15 57.86
C LYS A 2 8.15 -3.97 56.85
N LYS A 3 8.83 -2.85 57.14
CA LYS A 3 8.87 -1.68 56.25
C LYS A 3 9.98 -1.73 55.17
N HIS A 4 11.00 -2.54 55.37
CA HIS A 4 12.09 -2.67 54.39
C HIS A 4 11.83 -3.71 53.29
N LEU A 5 10.84 -4.61 53.51
CA LEU A 5 10.48 -5.64 52.52
C LEU A 5 9.62 -5.07 51.36
N VAL A 6 8.81 -4.04 51.68
CA VAL A 6 7.93 -3.43 50.64
C VAL A 6 8.71 -2.54 49.67
N ILE A 7 9.76 -1.89 50.14
CA ILE A 7 10.61 -1.03 49.27
C ILE A 7 11.45 -1.88 48.33
N GLY A 8 11.89 -3.08 48.75
CA GLY A 8 12.63 -4.02 47.89
C GLY A 8 11.80 -4.59 46.74
N ILE A 9 10.49 -4.82 46.94
CA ILE A 9 9.59 -5.35 45.91
C ILE A 9 9.22 -4.30 44.86
N VAL A 10 9.06 -3.03 45.29
CA VAL A 10 8.78 -1.92 44.33
C VAL A 10 9.97 -1.58 43.45
N ILE A 11 11.20 -1.71 43.99
CA ILE A 11 12.43 -1.52 43.20
C ILE A 11 12.67 -2.73 42.24
N LEU A 12 12.29 -3.94 42.61
CA LEU A 12 12.38 -5.10 41.70
C LEU A 12 11.36 -5.06 40.58
N MET A 13 10.14 -4.56 40.81
CA MET A 13 9.15 -4.37 39.72
C MET A 13 9.52 -3.22 38.77
N GLY A 14 10.23 -2.19 39.24
CA GLY A 14 10.69 -1.10 38.39
C GLY A 14 11.88 -1.44 37.46
N VAL A 15 12.60 -2.54 37.75
CA VAL A 15 13.73 -2.98 36.92
C VAL A 15 13.33 -4.00 35.85
N PHE A 16 12.18 -4.68 36.01
CA PHE A 16 11.67 -5.65 35.01
C PHE A 16 10.97 -5.00 33.82
N LEU A 17 10.64 -3.72 33.87
CA LEU A 17 10.05 -2.98 32.75
C LEU A 17 11.09 -2.40 31.76
N LEU A 18 12.38 -2.66 31.96
CA LEU A 18 13.47 -2.17 31.10
C LEU A 18 14.25 -3.27 30.35
N VAL A 19 13.84 -4.53 30.46
CA VAL A 19 14.54 -5.64 29.80
C VAL A 19 13.52 -6.47 29.02
N GLY A 20 13.02 -5.91 27.95
CA GLY A 20 12.04 -6.56 27.08
C GLY A 20 12.12 -6.11 25.64
N CYS A 21 13.30 -5.77 25.12
CA CYS A 21 13.54 -5.75 23.68
C CYS A 21 14.67 -6.73 23.40
N GLY A 22 14.30 -7.94 22.98
CA GLY A 22 15.25 -8.88 22.43
C GLY A 22 15.97 -8.23 21.25
N GLU A 23 17.31 -8.14 21.35
CA GLU A 23 18.14 -7.72 20.22
C GLU A 23 17.98 -8.72 19.07
N SER A 24 17.13 -8.41 18.09
CA SER A 24 17.25 -9.03 16.79
C SER A 24 18.53 -8.48 16.14
N LYS A 25 19.55 -9.34 16.05
CA LYS A 25 20.86 -9.04 15.46
C LYS A 25 20.82 -9.05 13.92
N LYS A 26 19.81 -8.46 13.28
CA LYS A 26 19.96 -8.05 11.88
C LYS A 26 20.58 -6.66 11.86
N SER A 27 21.61 -6.47 11.06
CA SER A 27 22.17 -5.15 10.88
C SER A 27 21.08 -4.26 10.30
N LYS A 28 20.69 -3.18 10.99
CA LYS A 28 19.64 -2.24 10.58
C LYS A 28 19.88 -1.57 9.21
N LYS A 29 21.00 -1.85 8.56
CA LYS A 29 21.35 -1.30 7.24
C LYS A 29 20.55 -1.90 6.08
N ASP A 30 19.94 -3.06 6.26
CA ASP A 30 19.30 -3.81 5.17
C ASP A 30 17.78 -4.00 5.38
N GLU A 31 17.21 -3.29 6.35
CA GLU A 31 15.76 -3.32 6.59
C GLU A 31 15.03 -2.65 5.44
N THR A 32 14.01 -3.34 4.91
CA THR A 32 13.13 -2.82 3.85
C THR A 32 11.70 -2.80 4.36
N ILE A 33 11.07 -1.63 4.32
CA ILE A 33 9.70 -1.40 4.76
C ILE A 33 8.88 -0.93 3.56
N VAL A 34 7.77 -1.62 3.27
CA VAL A 34 6.79 -1.18 2.28
C VAL A 34 5.79 -0.24 2.97
N LEU A 35 5.63 0.94 2.41
CA LEU A 35 4.73 1.96 2.92
C LEU A 35 3.48 2.02 2.05
N LYS A 36 2.33 1.92 2.69
CA LYS A 36 1.01 2.16 2.09
C LYS A 36 0.42 3.45 2.67
N GLU A 37 -0.51 4.04 1.97
CA GLU A 37 -1.03 5.38 2.29
C GLU A 37 -1.35 5.58 3.77
N ASN A 38 -2.07 4.65 4.39
CA ASN A 38 -2.52 4.78 5.77
C ASN A 38 -1.87 3.80 6.73
N LYS A 39 -0.95 2.95 6.27
CA LYS A 39 -0.32 1.93 7.12
C LYS A 39 1.00 1.43 6.61
N SER A 40 1.83 0.97 7.54
CA SER A 40 3.06 0.25 7.23
C SER A 40 3.35 -0.79 8.30
N VAL A 41 3.98 -1.88 7.90
CA VAL A 41 4.46 -2.88 8.83
C VAL A 41 5.95 -2.69 9.04
N CYS A 42 6.34 -2.53 10.29
CA CYS A 42 7.71 -2.22 10.71
C CYS A 42 8.13 -3.23 11.78
N ASP A 43 9.02 -4.16 11.46
CA ASP A 43 9.40 -5.27 12.35
C ASP A 43 8.18 -6.03 12.91
N ASP A 44 7.88 -5.83 14.20
CA ASP A 44 6.79 -6.51 14.92
C ASP A 44 5.59 -5.59 15.20
N ILE A 45 5.47 -4.48 14.48
CA ILE A 45 4.45 -3.46 14.74
C ILE A 45 3.78 -3.04 13.42
N LEU A 46 2.46 -3.11 13.37
CA LEU A 46 1.67 -2.44 12.35
C LEU A 46 1.41 -1.00 12.82
N VAL A 47 1.83 -0.02 12.01
CA VAL A 47 1.58 1.40 12.25
C VAL A 47 0.47 1.85 11.32
N GLU A 48 -0.51 2.57 11.85
CA GLU A 48 -1.65 3.06 11.08
C GLU A 48 -1.96 4.52 11.39
N SER A 49 -2.51 5.21 10.39
CA SER A 49 -3.13 6.52 10.52
C SER A 49 -4.62 6.42 10.18
N GLU A 50 -5.45 6.94 11.05
CA GLU A 50 -6.88 7.12 10.83
C GLU A 50 -7.15 8.60 10.61
N GLU A 51 -7.78 8.93 9.48
CA GLU A 51 -8.11 10.31 9.12
C GLU A 51 -9.53 10.63 9.53
N GLN A 52 -9.70 11.83 10.08
CA GLN A 52 -11.01 12.39 10.37
C GLN A 52 -10.97 13.90 10.12
N ASP A 53 -11.75 14.36 9.15
CA ASP A 53 -11.77 15.77 8.70
C ASP A 53 -10.36 16.32 8.42
N ASP A 54 -9.93 17.34 9.17
CA ASP A 54 -8.63 18.00 9.00
C ASP A 54 -7.54 17.44 9.92
N TYR A 55 -7.75 16.28 10.53
CA TYR A 55 -6.85 15.67 11.49
C TYR A 55 -6.61 14.20 11.19
N SER A 56 -5.51 13.69 11.75
CA SER A 56 -5.21 12.27 11.74
C SER A 56 -4.85 11.78 13.14
N ARG A 57 -5.15 10.53 13.41
CA ARG A 57 -4.80 9.84 14.65
C ARG A 57 -3.85 8.69 14.33
N LEU A 58 -2.69 8.69 15.00
CA LEU A 58 -1.67 7.67 14.81
C LEU A 58 -1.74 6.63 15.92
N TYR A 59 -1.70 5.36 15.53
CA TYR A 59 -1.70 4.23 16.45
C TYR A 59 -0.90 3.06 15.90
N TYR A 60 -0.61 2.10 16.76
CA TYR A 60 0.01 0.83 16.39
C TYR A 60 -0.85 -0.32 16.83
N TYR A 61 -0.73 -1.42 16.11
CA TYR A 61 -1.15 -2.70 16.62
C TYR A 61 0.09 -3.42 17.18
N ASP A 62 0.09 -3.65 18.49
CA ASP A 62 1.12 -4.42 19.18
C ASP A 62 0.77 -5.90 19.10
N TYR A 63 1.59 -6.66 18.39
CA TYR A 63 1.39 -8.10 18.19
C TYR A 63 1.60 -8.91 19.46
N GLU A 64 2.28 -8.37 20.47
CA GLU A 64 2.53 -9.09 21.72
C GLU A 64 1.31 -9.08 22.62
N SER A 65 0.71 -7.92 22.80
CA SER A 65 -0.50 -7.74 23.60
C SER A 65 -1.80 -7.94 22.81
N GLU A 66 -1.71 -8.10 21.48
CA GLU A 66 -2.85 -8.17 20.55
C GLU A 66 -3.80 -6.98 20.72
N SER A 67 -3.23 -5.80 20.94
CA SER A 67 -4.00 -4.61 21.26
C SER A 67 -3.58 -3.40 20.42
N GLN A 68 -4.55 -2.54 20.17
CA GLN A 68 -4.32 -1.23 19.56
C GLN A 68 -3.81 -0.25 20.63
N VAL A 69 -2.68 0.40 20.32
CA VAL A 69 -2.02 1.37 21.20
C VAL A 69 -1.86 2.69 20.46
N TYR A 70 -2.37 3.77 21.01
CA TYR A 70 -2.21 5.10 20.43
C TYR A 70 -0.78 5.64 20.62
N ALA A 71 -0.29 6.42 19.65
CA ALA A 71 0.99 7.12 19.74
C ALA A 71 0.92 8.27 20.78
N CYS A 72 0.56 7.95 22.00
CA CYS A 72 0.34 8.92 23.09
C CYS A 72 0.71 8.33 24.45
N SER A 73 1.57 9.04 25.18
CA SER A 73 1.98 8.66 26.54
C SER A 73 1.26 9.43 27.65
N GLN A 74 0.26 10.25 27.31
CA GLN A 74 -0.43 11.06 28.31
C GLN A 74 -1.39 10.21 29.14
N ALA A 75 -1.25 10.31 30.46
CA ALA A 75 -2.15 9.64 31.38
C ALA A 75 -3.59 10.20 31.28
N ASN A 76 -4.57 9.30 31.26
CA ASN A 76 -6.01 9.62 31.14
C ASN A 76 -6.39 10.35 29.84
N CYS A 77 -5.59 10.23 28.79
CA CYS A 77 -5.98 10.68 27.45
C CYS A 77 -7.02 9.71 26.88
N ASN A 78 -8.17 10.22 26.48
CA ASN A 78 -9.20 9.41 25.82
C ASN A 78 -8.91 9.17 24.34
N HIS A 79 -7.87 9.84 23.79
CA HIS A 79 -7.47 9.79 22.37
C HIS A 79 -8.59 10.15 21.39
N ASP A 80 -9.63 10.81 21.91
CA ASP A 80 -10.76 11.22 21.13
C ASP A 80 -10.39 12.47 20.32
N ILE A 81 -10.73 12.42 19.05
CA ILE A 81 -10.63 13.56 18.17
C ILE A 81 -11.69 14.61 18.52
N GLY A 82 -12.69 14.31 19.29
CA GLY A 82 -13.74 15.14 19.84
C GLY A 82 -13.81 16.62 19.41
N ASP A 83 -14.64 17.41 19.93
CA ASP A 83 -14.92 18.79 19.48
C ASP A 83 -13.66 19.66 19.21
N PHE A 84 -13.10 19.59 17.97
CA PHE A 84 -11.87 20.28 17.52
C PHE A 84 -11.92 21.83 17.59
N LYS A 85 -13.04 22.38 17.97
CA LYS A 85 -13.19 23.81 18.21
C LYS A 85 -12.54 24.29 19.49
N SER A 86 -12.01 23.37 20.31
CA SER A 86 -11.25 23.74 21.50
C SER A 86 -9.77 23.89 21.17
N ASP A 87 -9.17 25.02 21.48
CA ASP A 87 -7.73 25.35 21.37
C ASP A 87 -6.78 24.44 22.17
N LYS A 88 -7.20 23.23 22.54
CA LYS A 88 -6.51 22.33 23.46
C LYS A 88 -6.58 20.88 23.03
N ILE A 89 -6.10 20.57 21.83
CA ILE A 89 -5.77 19.18 21.52
C ILE A 89 -4.54 18.80 22.35
N ASN A 90 -4.77 18.03 23.40
CA ASN A 90 -3.71 17.63 24.31
C ASN A 90 -3.33 16.14 24.13
N CYS A 91 -3.52 15.58 22.94
CA CYS A 91 -3.19 14.20 22.62
C CYS A 91 -1.99 14.15 21.64
N ASN A 92 -0.94 13.45 22.03
CA ASN A 92 0.26 13.34 21.18
C ASN A 92 0.01 12.51 19.91
N ALA A 93 -0.96 11.60 19.94
CA ALA A 93 -1.33 10.77 18.78
C ALA A 93 -2.08 11.56 17.69
N ILE A 94 -2.60 12.75 18.01
CA ILE A 94 -3.35 13.56 17.08
C ILE A 94 -2.41 14.49 16.33
N ILE A 95 -2.56 14.49 15.01
CA ILE A 95 -1.81 15.32 14.05
C ILE A 95 -2.80 16.24 13.37
N GLU A 96 -2.54 17.53 13.36
CA GLU A 96 -3.25 18.47 12.51
C GLU A 96 -2.86 18.22 11.05
N GLY A 97 -3.86 18.03 10.20
CA GLY A 97 -3.69 17.63 8.81
C GLY A 97 -3.78 16.11 8.58
N LYS A 98 -3.63 15.72 7.33
CA LYS A 98 -3.71 14.31 6.91
C LYS A 98 -2.34 13.67 6.97
N ALA A 99 -2.13 12.86 8.00
CA ALA A 99 -0.91 12.07 8.14
C ALA A 99 -0.95 10.84 7.22
N LYS A 100 -0.04 10.78 6.27
CA LYS A 100 0.10 9.72 5.27
C LYS A 100 1.40 8.95 5.44
N TYR A 101 1.37 7.68 5.03
CA TYR A 101 2.56 6.81 5.02
C TYR A 101 3.26 6.73 6.37
N PRO A 102 2.54 6.38 7.46
CA PRO A 102 3.16 6.27 8.77
C PRO A 102 4.08 5.04 8.82
N PHE A 103 5.28 5.19 9.40
CA PHE A 103 6.21 4.08 9.60
C PHE A 103 7.13 4.33 10.79
N ILE A 104 7.68 3.25 11.35
CA ILE A 104 8.69 3.32 12.40
C ILE A 104 10.04 2.93 11.83
N TYR A 105 11.04 3.77 12.06
CA TYR A 105 12.42 3.50 11.74
C TYR A 105 13.33 4.04 12.83
N ASN A 106 14.32 3.26 13.26
CA ASN A 106 15.23 3.63 14.35
C ASN A 106 14.53 4.14 15.62
N ARG A 107 13.43 3.48 16.03
CA ARG A 107 12.61 3.83 17.20
C ARG A 107 11.98 5.22 17.12
N ARG A 108 11.80 5.76 15.93
CA ARG A 108 11.06 6.98 15.68
C ARG A 108 9.92 6.70 14.73
N LEU A 109 8.81 7.33 14.98
CA LEU A 109 7.64 7.35 14.12
C LEU A 109 7.82 8.46 13.08
N TYR A 110 7.64 8.14 11.82
CA TYR A 110 7.67 9.06 10.69
C TYR A 110 6.33 9.07 9.99
N TYR A 111 5.97 10.20 9.41
CA TYR A 111 4.76 10.38 8.61
C TYR A 111 4.85 11.65 7.79
N PHE A 112 4.14 11.69 6.67
CA PHE A 112 3.98 12.91 5.87
C PHE A 112 2.72 13.64 6.28
N VAL A 113 2.78 14.97 6.30
CA VAL A 113 1.60 15.83 6.47
C VAL A 113 1.52 16.75 5.26
N GLY A 114 0.40 16.69 4.54
CA GLY A 114 0.12 17.56 3.40
C GLY A 114 -0.59 18.84 3.83
N VAL A 115 -0.12 19.98 3.32
CA VAL A 115 -0.79 21.28 3.44
C VAL A 115 -0.83 21.93 2.06
N GLY A 116 -2.01 21.98 1.45
CA GLY A 116 -2.14 22.38 0.05
C GLY A 116 -1.38 21.42 -0.87
N ASP A 117 -0.50 21.97 -1.70
CA ASP A 117 0.30 21.20 -2.67
C ASP A 117 1.70 20.78 -2.14
N THR A 118 1.98 21.02 -0.86
CA THR A 118 3.26 20.67 -0.25
C THR A 118 3.10 19.57 0.80
N TYR A 119 4.16 18.80 0.99
CA TYR A 119 4.23 17.76 2.00
C TYR A 119 5.45 17.95 2.87
N THR A 120 5.27 17.84 4.17
CA THR A 120 6.35 17.85 5.14
C THR A 120 6.52 16.44 5.73
N LEU A 121 7.73 15.93 5.71
CA LEU A 121 8.09 14.70 6.42
C LEU A 121 8.38 15.06 7.88
N TRP A 122 7.61 14.50 8.77
CA TRP A 122 7.75 14.65 10.22
C TRP A 122 8.33 13.40 10.86
N SER A 123 8.97 13.57 12.02
CA SER A 123 9.30 12.47 12.90
C SER A 123 8.95 12.81 14.35
N SER A 124 8.59 11.78 15.12
CA SER A 124 8.37 11.88 16.56
C SER A 124 8.95 10.66 17.28
N LYS A 125 8.96 10.68 18.61
CA LYS A 125 9.06 9.43 19.35
C LYS A 125 7.82 8.59 19.12
N THR A 126 7.89 7.30 19.44
CA THR A 126 6.76 6.38 19.27
C THR A 126 5.56 6.71 20.17
N ASP A 127 5.76 7.49 21.23
CA ASP A 127 4.70 8.03 22.09
C ASP A 127 4.13 9.39 21.59
N GLY A 128 4.47 9.78 20.36
CA GLY A 128 4.02 11.01 19.73
C GLY A 128 4.68 12.29 20.27
N THR A 129 5.59 12.18 21.23
CA THR A 129 6.35 13.34 21.74
C THR A 129 7.58 13.66 20.85
N ASP A 130 8.26 14.76 21.12
CA ASP A 130 9.48 15.18 20.41
C ASP A 130 9.28 15.25 18.89
N LYS A 131 8.15 15.84 18.46
CA LYS A 131 7.82 16.06 17.05
C LYS A 131 8.84 16.99 16.41
N LYS A 132 9.39 16.59 15.27
CA LYS A 132 10.38 17.34 14.50
C LYS A 132 10.08 17.24 13.03
N GLU A 133 10.20 18.35 12.36
CA GLU A 133 10.27 18.38 10.91
C GLU A 133 11.61 17.77 10.46
N VAL A 134 11.54 16.84 9.50
CA VAL A 134 12.71 16.23 8.87
C VAL A 134 13.04 16.95 7.58
N ASN A 135 12.02 17.22 6.76
CA ASN A 135 12.17 17.92 5.50
C ASN A 135 10.79 18.42 5.01
N GLU A 136 10.75 19.66 4.51
CA GLU A 136 9.66 20.18 3.71
C GLU A 136 9.96 19.89 2.24
N LEU A 137 9.08 19.15 1.58
CA LEU A 137 9.26 18.76 0.18
C LEU A 137 8.82 19.90 -0.75
N GLU A 138 9.64 20.20 -1.74
CA GLU A 138 9.30 21.17 -2.80
C GLU A 138 8.33 20.59 -3.85
N PHE A 139 7.71 19.45 -3.55
CA PHE A 139 6.78 18.76 -4.43
C PHE A 139 5.71 18.01 -3.64
N PRO A 140 4.49 17.88 -4.18
CA PRO A 140 3.46 17.01 -3.62
C PRO A 140 3.82 15.53 -3.85
N ILE A 141 3.49 14.68 -2.88
CA ILE A 141 3.60 13.23 -3.01
C ILE A 141 2.33 12.71 -3.68
N TYR A 142 2.45 11.75 -4.59
CA TYR A 142 1.28 11.03 -5.09
C TYR A 142 0.67 10.18 -3.98
N VAL A 143 -0.54 10.55 -3.57
CA VAL A 143 -1.31 9.82 -2.55
C VAL A 143 -1.99 8.62 -3.19
N GLY A 144 -1.99 7.46 -2.52
CA GLY A 144 -2.49 6.20 -3.07
C GLY A 144 -1.43 5.33 -3.73
N GLY A 145 -0.16 5.80 -3.82
CA GLY A 145 0.97 4.99 -4.25
C GLY A 145 1.48 4.03 -3.16
N GLU A 146 2.28 3.06 -3.57
CA GLU A 146 3.10 2.26 -2.65
C GLU A 146 4.55 2.73 -2.74
N TYR A 147 5.19 2.90 -1.59
CA TYR A 147 6.56 3.39 -1.49
C TYR A 147 7.43 2.45 -0.67
N VAL A 148 8.72 2.70 -0.64
CA VAL A 148 9.65 1.82 0.06
C VAL A 148 10.71 2.61 0.82
N LEU A 149 10.97 2.19 2.05
CA LEU A 149 12.14 2.55 2.83
C LEU A 149 13.13 1.39 2.77
N HIS A 150 14.40 1.68 2.49
CA HIS A 150 15.50 0.72 2.57
C HIS A 150 16.68 1.34 3.30
N GLY A 151 16.99 0.80 4.47
CA GLY A 151 17.93 1.45 5.38
C GLY A 151 17.43 2.84 5.76
N ASP A 152 18.25 3.86 5.56
CA ASP A 152 17.89 5.28 5.81
C ASP A 152 17.39 6.02 4.56
N LYS A 153 17.13 5.30 3.47
CA LYS A 153 16.70 5.86 2.18
C LYS A 153 15.23 5.58 1.95
N LEU A 154 14.43 6.62 1.96
CA LEU A 154 13.01 6.57 1.63
C LEU A 154 12.81 6.94 0.17
N PHE A 155 12.15 6.08 -0.61
CA PHE A 155 11.85 6.30 -2.02
C PHE A 155 10.35 6.58 -2.17
N VAL A 156 10.03 7.75 -2.74
CA VAL A 156 8.67 8.24 -2.94
C VAL A 156 8.49 8.81 -4.34
N ALA A 157 7.26 8.94 -4.78
CA ALA A 157 6.95 9.58 -6.07
C ALA A 157 6.28 10.93 -5.87
N SER A 158 6.66 11.90 -6.69
CA SER A 158 5.97 13.18 -6.80
C SER A 158 4.76 13.08 -7.72
N TYR A 159 3.84 14.02 -7.56
CA TYR A 159 2.76 14.29 -8.50
C TYR A 159 2.54 15.78 -8.59
N LYS A 160 2.99 16.40 -9.69
CA LYS A 160 2.88 17.84 -9.92
C LYS A 160 1.93 18.08 -11.09
N PRO A 161 0.61 18.20 -10.86
CA PRO A 161 -0.33 18.52 -11.91
C PRO A 161 -0.12 19.97 -12.40
N VAL A 162 -0.20 20.16 -13.70
CA VAL A 162 -0.26 21.48 -14.32
C VAL A 162 -1.72 21.79 -14.61
N MET A 163 -2.26 22.74 -13.86
CA MET A 163 -3.65 23.18 -14.00
C MET A 163 -3.73 24.41 -14.90
N THR A 164 -4.72 24.44 -15.76
CA THR A 164 -5.01 25.60 -16.63
C THR A 164 -6.44 26.05 -16.37
N GLU A 165 -6.64 27.35 -16.22
CA GLU A 165 -7.97 27.91 -16.05
C GLU A 165 -8.88 27.55 -17.23
N TYR A 166 -10.05 27.02 -16.90
CA TYR A 166 -11.07 26.61 -17.83
C TYR A 166 -12.41 27.24 -17.43
N GLY A 167 -12.90 28.17 -18.26
CA GLY A 167 -14.12 28.92 -17.95
C GLY A 167 -13.99 29.80 -16.71
N THR A 168 -15.12 30.25 -16.18
CA THR A 168 -15.15 31.05 -14.93
C THR A 168 -15.06 30.13 -13.72
N ASN A 169 -13.95 30.18 -13.00
CA ASN A 169 -13.66 29.41 -11.76
C ASN A 169 -13.54 27.89 -11.91
N ARG A 170 -13.09 27.41 -13.05
CA ARG A 170 -12.79 26.00 -13.28
C ARG A 170 -11.36 25.84 -13.77
N GLU A 171 -10.72 24.78 -13.34
CA GLU A 171 -9.39 24.39 -13.78
C GLU A 171 -9.44 23.03 -14.48
N GLU A 172 -8.67 22.90 -15.55
CA GLU A 172 -8.46 21.64 -16.26
C GLU A 172 -6.99 21.25 -16.16
N GLN A 173 -6.73 20.00 -15.82
CA GLN A 173 -5.37 19.49 -15.86
C GLN A 173 -4.90 19.32 -17.31
N THR A 174 -3.84 20.00 -17.66
CA THR A 174 -3.23 20.00 -18.99
C THR A 174 -1.85 19.38 -19.01
N GLY A 175 -1.33 19.00 -17.86
CA GLY A 175 -0.05 18.33 -17.73
C GLY A 175 0.15 17.74 -16.35
N ALA A 176 1.14 16.86 -16.23
CA ALA A 176 1.67 16.39 -14.97
C ALA A 176 3.13 16.00 -15.10
N ASP A 177 3.89 16.25 -14.04
CA ASP A 177 5.26 15.77 -13.84
C ASP A 177 5.26 14.81 -12.65
N ALA A 178 5.67 13.57 -12.90
CA ALA A 178 5.71 12.52 -11.90
C ALA A 178 7.09 11.85 -11.92
N GLU A 179 7.81 12.02 -10.83
CA GLU A 179 9.19 11.58 -10.70
C GLU A 179 9.42 10.84 -9.40
N VAL A 180 10.41 9.98 -9.35
CA VAL A 180 10.83 9.29 -8.14
C VAL A 180 11.98 10.03 -7.46
N TYR A 181 11.85 10.20 -6.16
CA TYR A 181 12.84 10.85 -5.30
C TYR A 181 13.31 9.90 -4.21
N GLN A 182 14.57 10.07 -3.82
CA GLN A 182 15.14 9.50 -2.62
C GLN A 182 15.24 10.58 -1.55
N ILE A 183 14.75 10.29 -0.34
CA ILE A 183 14.89 11.13 0.85
C ILE A 183 15.78 10.37 1.84
N ASN A 184 16.88 10.97 2.26
CA ASN A 184 17.72 10.39 3.29
C ASN A 184 17.23 10.82 4.68
N LEU A 185 16.75 9.88 5.50
CA LEU A 185 16.16 10.16 6.81
C LEU A 185 17.18 10.71 7.83
N SER A 186 18.48 10.43 7.65
CA SER A 186 19.49 10.84 8.60
C SER A 186 19.90 12.31 8.48
N ASN A 187 19.76 12.91 7.29
CA ASN A 187 20.18 14.29 7.02
C ASN A 187 19.15 15.14 6.25
N GLY A 188 17.98 14.57 5.92
CA GLY A 188 16.92 15.23 5.18
C GLY A 188 17.23 15.50 3.69
N LYS A 189 18.36 15.02 3.16
CA LYS A 189 18.71 15.28 1.75
C LYS A 189 17.74 14.61 0.80
N VAL A 190 17.24 15.38 -0.17
CA VAL A 190 16.38 14.90 -1.25
C VAL A 190 17.15 14.84 -2.56
N GLU A 191 17.01 13.76 -3.31
CA GLU A 191 17.64 13.55 -4.61
C GLU A 191 16.59 13.04 -5.61
N LYS A 192 16.44 13.72 -6.76
CA LYS A 192 15.61 13.25 -7.89
C LYS A 192 16.33 12.09 -8.57
N LEU A 193 15.62 10.98 -8.77
CA LEU A 193 16.20 9.76 -9.36
C LEU A 193 15.80 9.56 -10.81
N THR A 194 14.61 9.97 -11.21
CA THR A 194 14.09 9.73 -12.56
C THR A 194 13.83 11.03 -13.31
N ASP A 195 13.67 10.92 -14.62
CA ASP A 195 13.27 12.01 -15.50
C ASP A 195 12.37 11.44 -16.62
N PHE A 196 11.08 11.29 -16.31
CA PHE A 196 10.07 10.76 -17.23
C PHE A 196 9.51 11.84 -18.17
N GLY A 197 9.75 13.11 -17.84
CA GLY A 197 9.24 14.26 -18.57
C GLY A 197 7.76 14.53 -18.33
N ASN A 198 7.30 15.67 -18.84
CA ASN A 198 5.92 16.12 -18.66
C ASN A 198 4.99 15.37 -19.64
N LYS A 199 3.81 14.96 -19.14
CA LYS A 199 2.72 14.32 -19.88
C LYS A 199 1.44 15.10 -19.70
N ALA A 200 0.39 14.78 -20.45
CA ALA A 200 -0.94 15.35 -20.20
C ALA A 200 -1.48 14.96 -18.81
N ASP A 201 -1.12 13.76 -18.36
CA ASP A 201 -1.26 13.29 -16.99
C ASP A 201 -0.22 12.21 -16.72
N ALA A 202 0.32 12.12 -15.49
CA ALA A 202 1.24 11.06 -15.11
C ALA A 202 1.34 10.91 -13.59
N TYR A 203 1.49 9.68 -13.12
CA TYR A 203 1.79 9.37 -11.73
C TYR A 203 2.53 8.05 -11.59
N CYS A 204 3.34 7.94 -10.55
CA CYS A 204 3.99 6.68 -10.19
C CYS A 204 3.17 6.02 -9.09
N SER A 205 2.37 5.02 -9.44
CA SER A 205 1.46 4.35 -8.51
C SER A 205 2.13 3.31 -7.62
N SER A 206 3.37 2.95 -7.90
CA SER A 206 4.14 2.02 -7.06
C SER A 206 5.65 2.22 -7.24
N VAL A 207 6.38 2.21 -6.14
CA VAL A 207 7.84 2.17 -6.09
C VAL A 207 8.24 1.05 -5.14
N GLN A 208 8.73 -0.06 -5.68
CA GLN A 208 9.10 -1.26 -4.94
C GLN A 208 10.59 -1.53 -5.09
N LEU A 209 11.20 -2.22 -4.13
CA LEU A 209 12.63 -2.56 -4.17
C LEU A 209 12.83 -4.08 -4.24
N PHE A 210 13.54 -4.54 -5.27
CA PHE A 210 13.99 -5.93 -5.42
C PHE A 210 15.41 -5.96 -5.98
N ASP A 211 16.27 -6.81 -5.44
CA ASP A 211 17.64 -7.03 -5.94
C ASP A 211 18.41 -5.71 -6.21
N ASN A 212 18.35 -4.76 -5.26
CA ASN A 212 18.98 -3.43 -5.34
C ASN A 212 18.51 -2.57 -6.53
N LYS A 213 17.30 -2.84 -7.05
CA LYS A 213 16.65 -2.05 -8.10
C LYS A 213 15.27 -1.60 -7.64
N LEU A 214 14.96 -0.34 -7.90
CA LEU A 214 13.59 0.13 -7.79
C LEU A 214 12.80 -0.32 -9.00
N PHE A 215 11.61 -0.84 -8.77
CA PHE A 215 10.60 -1.14 -9.77
C PHE A 215 9.51 -0.08 -9.64
N ILE A 216 9.32 0.67 -10.71
CA ILE A 216 8.47 1.85 -10.74
C ILE A 216 7.33 1.57 -11.71
N ARG A 217 6.09 1.59 -11.21
CA ARG A 217 4.93 1.63 -12.08
C ARG A 217 4.59 3.07 -12.40
N TYR A 218 4.68 3.38 -13.69
CA TYR A 218 4.42 4.69 -14.25
C TYR A 218 3.16 4.63 -15.12
N ASP A 219 2.11 5.26 -14.67
CA ASP A 219 0.85 5.39 -15.39
C ASP A 219 0.82 6.79 -16.01
N SER A 220 0.52 6.91 -17.31
CA SER A 220 0.54 8.18 -18.01
C SER A 220 -0.53 8.30 -19.08
N ARG A 221 -0.88 9.53 -19.39
CA ARG A 221 -1.76 9.94 -20.45
C ARG A 221 -1.03 10.93 -21.36
N GLU A 222 -0.91 10.60 -22.65
CA GLU A 222 -0.16 11.43 -23.60
C GLU A 222 -0.96 12.64 -24.11
N LYS A 223 -2.31 12.52 -24.12
CA LYS A 223 -3.20 13.54 -24.67
C LYS A 223 -4.07 14.16 -23.60
N THR A 224 -4.21 15.47 -23.66
CA THR A 224 -5.27 16.19 -22.94
C THR A 224 -6.65 15.80 -23.47
N TYR A 225 -7.72 16.15 -22.77
CA TYR A 225 -9.09 15.93 -23.28
C TYR A 225 -9.30 16.64 -24.62
N LYS A 226 -8.78 17.85 -24.76
CA LYS A 226 -8.85 18.62 -25.99
C LYS A 226 -8.12 17.95 -27.15
N ASP A 227 -6.92 17.42 -26.92
CA ASP A 227 -6.17 16.70 -27.95
C ASP A 227 -6.83 15.37 -28.32
N ALA A 228 -7.60 14.78 -27.42
CA ALA A 228 -8.42 13.59 -27.65
C ALA A 228 -9.74 13.88 -28.40
N GLY A 229 -10.00 15.16 -28.73
CA GLY A 229 -11.18 15.60 -29.48
C GLY A 229 -12.39 15.91 -28.63
N PHE A 230 -12.23 16.11 -27.32
CA PHE A 230 -13.25 16.66 -26.45
C PHE A 230 -13.07 18.19 -26.38
N LYS A 231 -14.18 18.91 -26.22
CA LYS A 231 -14.11 20.37 -26.08
C LYS A 231 -13.42 20.75 -24.77
N ASP A 232 -13.70 19.99 -23.71
CA ASP A 232 -13.28 20.21 -22.33
C ASP A 232 -13.54 18.94 -21.49
N VAL A 233 -13.20 18.99 -20.21
CA VAL A 233 -13.44 17.90 -19.25
C VAL A 233 -14.93 17.59 -19.09
N ASP A 234 -15.81 18.57 -19.13
CA ASP A 234 -17.26 18.35 -19.00
C ASP A 234 -17.80 17.50 -20.18
N HIS A 235 -17.32 17.75 -21.40
CA HIS A 235 -17.68 16.94 -22.56
C HIS A 235 -17.14 15.51 -22.47
N PHE A 236 -15.96 15.33 -21.88
CA PHE A 236 -15.41 14.01 -21.59
C PHE A 236 -16.30 13.28 -20.57
N MET A 237 -16.69 13.92 -19.47
CA MET A 237 -17.58 13.33 -18.46
C MET A 237 -18.93 12.92 -19.04
N VAL A 238 -19.56 13.79 -19.86
CA VAL A 238 -20.80 13.42 -20.58
C VAL A 238 -20.59 12.24 -21.52
N TRP A 239 -19.44 12.16 -22.18
CA TRP A 239 -19.12 11.01 -23.03
C TRP A 239 -18.95 9.74 -22.22
N MET A 240 -18.33 9.78 -21.03
CA MET A 240 -18.20 8.64 -20.11
C MET A 240 -19.56 8.08 -19.67
N GLU A 241 -20.57 8.91 -19.51
CA GLU A 241 -21.94 8.51 -19.16
C GLU A 241 -22.76 7.98 -20.36
N SER A 242 -22.22 8.08 -21.57
CA SER A 242 -22.92 7.69 -22.78
C SER A 242 -22.74 6.19 -23.13
N ASP A 243 -23.68 5.62 -23.89
CA ASP A 243 -23.58 4.28 -24.46
C ASP A 243 -22.36 4.07 -25.39
N LYS A 244 -21.67 5.17 -25.75
CA LYS A 244 -20.47 5.15 -26.60
C LYS A 244 -19.19 4.98 -25.79
N PHE A 245 -19.27 5.12 -24.48
CA PHE A 245 -18.12 4.96 -23.62
C PHE A 245 -17.66 3.51 -23.58
N SER A 246 -16.36 3.35 -23.62
CA SER A 246 -15.65 2.14 -23.20
C SER A 246 -14.26 2.49 -22.75
N TYR A 247 -13.74 1.82 -21.74
CA TYR A 247 -12.34 2.02 -21.29
C TYR A 247 -11.35 1.84 -22.44
N GLY A 248 -11.56 0.88 -23.33
CA GLY A 248 -10.70 0.69 -24.49
C GLY A 248 -10.68 1.87 -25.46
N GLU A 249 -11.80 2.58 -25.64
CA GLU A 249 -11.86 3.81 -26.43
C GLU A 249 -11.25 4.99 -25.68
N GLU A 250 -11.42 5.07 -24.35
CA GLU A 250 -10.76 6.06 -23.50
C GLU A 250 -9.25 5.95 -23.60
N ILE A 251 -8.69 4.78 -23.33
CA ILE A 251 -7.25 4.50 -23.44
C ILE A 251 -6.72 4.89 -24.80
N LYS A 252 -7.42 4.50 -25.86
CA LYS A 252 -7.04 4.81 -27.23
C LYS A 252 -7.07 6.31 -27.53
N ARG A 253 -8.12 7.02 -27.08
CA ARG A 253 -8.27 8.46 -27.34
C ARG A 253 -7.27 9.29 -26.54
N LEU A 254 -7.11 8.98 -25.26
CA LEU A 254 -6.20 9.69 -24.36
C LEU A 254 -4.75 9.20 -24.50
N GLN A 255 -4.53 8.08 -25.18
CA GLN A 255 -3.24 7.42 -25.30
C GLN A 255 -2.66 7.10 -23.91
N GLU A 256 -3.49 6.47 -23.08
CA GLU A 256 -3.06 6.01 -21.77
C GLU A 256 -2.06 4.87 -21.88
N LYS A 257 -1.08 4.90 -20.98
CA LYS A 257 -0.03 3.89 -20.89
C LYS A 257 0.18 3.52 -19.44
N LYS A 258 0.38 2.22 -19.20
CA LYS A 258 0.81 1.66 -17.93
C LYS A 258 2.14 0.98 -18.16
N GLU A 259 3.20 1.57 -17.68
CA GLU A 259 4.56 1.15 -17.95
C GLU A 259 5.30 0.81 -16.67
N TYR A 260 6.23 -0.11 -16.75
CA TYR A 260 7.14 -0.40 -15.66
C TYR A 260 8.56 -0.01 -16.04
N TYR A 261 9.23 0.61 -15.10
CA TYR A 261 10.64 0.97 -15.20
C TYR A 261 11.42 0.37 -14.04
N THR A 262 12.70 0.11 -14.28
CA THR A 262 13.65 -0.19 -13.22
C THR A 262 14.63 0.97 -13.09
N TYR A 263 14.97 1.31 -11.84
CA TYR A 263 16.09 2.20 -11.55
C TYR A 263 17.13 1.43 -10.73
N ASP A 264 18.32 1.28 -11.30
CA ASP A 264 19.44 0.60 -10.66
C ASP A 264 20.11 1.54 -9.66
N LEU A 265 20.10 1.19 -8.37
CA LEU A 265 20.61 2.04 -7.31
C LEU A 265 22.14 2.20 -7.35
N GLU A 266 22.88 1.25 -7.93
CA GLU A 266 24.33 1.32 -8.07
C GLU A 266 24.74 2.15 -9.28
N ASN A 267 24.14 1.85 -10.43
CA ASN A 267 24.53 2.46 -11.71
C ASN A 267 23.78 3.77 -12.00
N LYS A 268 22.77 4.10 -11.20
CA LYS A 268 21.90 5.29 -11.33
C LYS A 268 21.26 5.38 -12.73
N LYS A 269 20.79 4.26 -13.25
CA LYS A 269 20.22 4.16 -14.58
C LYS A 269 18.79 3.71 -14.56
N THR A 270 17.92 4.45 -15.26
CA THR A 270 16.54 4.08 -15.50
C THR A 270 16.43 3.28 -16.80
N GLU A 271 15.72 2.15 -16.78
CA GLU A 271 15.43 1.35 -17.96
C GLU A 271 13.96 0.96 -17.98
N LYS A 272 13.33 1.03 -19.15
CA LYS A 272 11.97 0.52 -19.34
C LYS A 272 11.98 -1.01 -19.24
N LEU A 273 11.09 -1.56 -18.42
CA LEU A 273 10.92 -2.99 -18.26
C LEU A 273 9.89 -3.49 -19.29
N ASP A 274 10.35 -4.21 -20.30
CA ASP A 274 9.47 -4.86 -21.28
C ASP A 274 8.95 -6.17 -20.69
N ILE A 275 7.77 -6.15 -20.08
CA ILE A 275 7.14 -7.30 -19.47
C ILE A 275 5.99 -7.88 -20.30
N GLY A 276 5.80 -7.40 -21.53
CA GLY A 276 4.86 -7.98 -22.48
C GLY A 276 3.38 -7.92 -22.07
N PHE A 277 3.00 -7.03 -21.15
CA PHE A 277 1.61 -6.86 -20.72
C PHE A 277 0.68 -6.41 -21.85
N GLU A 278 1.15 -5.52 -22.71
CA GLU A 278 0.35 -4.89 -23.76
C GLU A 278 -0.16 -5.86 -24.83
N SER A 279 0.55 -6.98 -25.05
CA SER A 279 0.25 -7.88 -26.19
C SER A 279 -0.90 -8.86 -25.93
N ASN A 280 -1.37 -9.01 -24.69
CA ASN A 280 -2.35 -10.04 -24.32
C ASN A 280 -3.71 -9.48 -23.88
N PHE A 281 -3.92 -8.20 -24.00
CA PHE A 281 -5.19 -7.57 -23.66
C PHE A 281 -6.26 -7.95 -24.69
N LYS A 282 -6.98 -9.04 -24.43
CA LYS A 282 -8.21 -9.35 -25.16
C LYS A 282 -9.36 -8.87 -24.27
N PRO A 283 -10.13 -7.86 -24.72
CA PRO A 283 -11.34 -7.47 -23.98
C PRO A 283 -12.17 -8.73 -23.73
N TYR A 284 -12.64 -8.89 -22.51
CA TYR A 284 -13.46 -10.05 -22.15
C TYR A 284 -14.69 -10.07 -23.05
N LYS A 285 -14.98 -11.23 -23.67
CA LYS A 285 -16.06 -11.35 -24.66
C LYS A 285 -17.40 -11.01 -23.99
N GLY A 286 -17.99 -9.88 -24.34
CA GLY A 286 -19.23 -9.37 -23.77
C GLY A 286 -19.08 -8.19 -22.79
N ILE A 287 -17.85 -7.83 -22.38
CA ILE A 287 -17.57 -6.68 -21.54
C ILE A 287 -16.76 -5.69 -22.36
N LYS A 288 -17.43 -4.70 -22.94
CA LYS A 288 -16.77 -3.67 -23.77
C LYS A 288 -15.91 -2.71 -22.96
N ASN A 289 -15.98 -2.74 -21.62
CA ASN A 289 -15.69 -1.58 -20.79
C ASN A 289 -14.81 -1.85 -19.57
N MET A 290 -14.05 -2.95 -19.50
CA MET A 290 -13.19 -3.17 -18.34
C MET A 290 -11.76 -3.52 -18.72
N ASP A 291 -10.86 -2.66 -18.32
CA ASP A 291 -9.43 -2.90 -18.38
C ASP A 291 -9.02 -3.94 -17.34
N GLY A 292 -8.13 -4.85 -17.76
CA GLY A 292 -7.33 -5.60 -16.82
C GLY A 292 -6.38 -4.67 -16.10
N ALA A 293 -6.26 -4.82 -14.81
CA ALA A 293 -5.23 -4.16 -14.05
C ALA A 293 -4.11 -5.16 -13.76
N TYR A 294 -2.88 -4.72 -13.98
CA TYR A 294 -1.69 -5.51 -13.71
C TYR A 294 -0.95 -4.90 -12.54
N TRP A 295 -0.63 -5.73 -11.54
CA TRP A 295 0.18 -5.33 -10.41
C TRP A 295 1.40 -6.23 -10.30
N LEU A 296 2.57 -5.61 -10.26
CA LEU A 296 3.80 -6.32 -9.93
C LEU A 296 3.72 -6.78 -8.47
N LEU A 297 3.91 -8.07 -8.25
CA LEU A 297 3.98 -8.67 -6.93
C LEU A 297 5.43 -8.72 -6.45
N CYS A 298 6.31 -9.28 -7.28
CA CYS A 298 7.73 -9.35 -6.99
C CYS A 298 8.58 -9.61 -8.24
N TYR A 299 9.89 -9.49 -8.06
CA TYR A 299 10.90 -9.85 -9.06
C TYR A 299 11.95 -10.76 -8.42
N SER A 300 12.30 -11.82 -9.08
CA SER A 300 13.37 -12.74 -8.66
C SER A 300 13.93 -13.48 -9.86
N ASN A 301 15.25 -13.59 -9.96
CA ASN A 301 15.94 -14.36 -11.01
C ASN A 301 15.43 -14.08 -12.43
N ASP A 302 15.46 -12.82 -12.84
CA ASP A 302 14.94 -12.33 -14.14
C ASP A 302 13.46 -12.66 -14.42
N THR A 303 12.71 -12.99 -13.39
CA THR A 303 11.30 -13.35 -13.49
C THR A 303 10.45 -12.36 -12.72
N VAL A 304 9.49 -11.75 -13.40
CA VAL A 304 8.46 -10.89 -12.85
C VAL A 304 7.27 -11.76 -12.45
N TYR A 305 6.78 -11.59 -11.23
CA TYR A 305 5.53 -12.19 -10.76
C TYR A 305 4.49 -11.08 -10.66
N TYR A 306 3.34 -11.28 -11.27
CA TYR A 306 2.33 -10.24 -11.35
C TYR A 306 0.92 -10.78 -11.27
N LEU A 307 0.04 -9.96 -10.77
CA LEU A 307 -1.39 -10.17 -10.75
C LEU A 307 -2.00 -9.56 -12.01
N ASP A 308 -2.80 -10.35 -12.71
CA ASP A 308 -3.66 -9.92 -13.81
C ASP A 308 -5.11 -10.00 -13.31
N ALA A 309 -5.71 -8.85 -13.05
CA ALA A 309 -7.07 -8.75 -12.59
C ALA A 309 -7.98 -8.34 -13.76
N VAL A 310 -8.80 -9.27 -14.20
CA VAL A 310 -9.85 -9.03 -15.19
C VAL A 310 -11.17 -9.33 -14.52
N VAL A 311 -12.04 -8.37 -14.44
CA VAL A 311 -13.42 -8.43 -13.89
C VAL A 311 -13.74 -9.67 -13.08
N GLY A 312 -13.55 -9.60 -11.77
CA GLY A 312 -13.86 -10.70 -10.85
C GLY A 312 -12.98 -11.94 -11.01
N LYS A 313 -11.94 -11.90 -11.83
CA LYS A 313 -10.99 -12.98 -12.01
C LYS A 313 -9.57 -12.47 -11.80
N TYR A 314 -8.85 -13.10 -10.91
CA TYR A 314 -7.48 -12.75 -10.54
C TYR A 314 -6.57 -13.92 -10.88
N ASN A 315 -5.63 -13.69 -11.79
CA ASN A 315 -4.65 -14.69 -12.18
C ASN A 315 -3.26 -14.21 -11.80
N ILE A 316 -2.46 -15.11 -11.25
CA ILE A 316 -1.05 -14.85 -10.98
C ILE A 316 -0.23 -15.48 -12.09
N TYR A 317 0.64 -14.68 -12.67
CA TYR A 317 1.57 -15.10 -13.70
C TYR A 317 3.00 -14.86 -13.29
N SER A 318 3.89 -15.68 -13.80
CA SER A 318 5.31 -15.35 -13.90
C SER A 318 5.68 -15.07 -15.35
N TYR A 319 6.59 -14.12 -15.56
CA TYR A 319 7.14 -13.79 -16.86
C TYR A 319 8.64 -13.60 -16.76
N ASN A 320 9.39 -14.48 -17.41
CA ASN A 320 10.84 -14.34 -17.44
C ASN A 320 11.24 -13.35 -18.55
N ILE A 321 11.84 -12.23 -18.15
CA ILE A 321 12.15 -11.11 -19.06
C ILE A 321 13.21 -11.45 -20.10
N LYS A 322 14.12 -12.42 -19.82
CA LYS A 322 15.14 -12.86 -20.78
C LYS A 322 14.61 -13.84 -21.81
N THR A 323 13.87 -14.86 -21.35
CA THR A 323 13.37 -15.91 -22.23
C THR A 323 12.03 -15.59 -22.87
N LYS A 324 11.37 -14.50 -22.41
CA LYS A 324 10.02 -14.08 -22.83
C LYS A 324 8.94 -15.14 -22.58
N LYS A 325 9.18 -16.07 -21.65
CA LYS A 325 8.23 -17.13 -21.32
C LYS A 325 7.30 -16.68 -20.19
N ARG A 326 6.00 -16.85 -20.42
CA ARG A 326 4.92 -16.62 -19.45
C ARG A 326 4.40 -17.97 -18.95
N LYS A 327 4.14 -18.06 -17.64
CA LYS A 327 3.51 -19.21 -16.99
C LYS A 327 2.42 -18.72 -16.07
N GLU A 328 1.22 -19.31 -16.17
CA GLU A 328 0.17 -19.12 -15.16
C GLU A 328 0.54 -19.94 -13.92
N ILE A 329 0.52 -19.29 -12.76
CA ILE A 329 0.81 -19.90 -11.46
C ILE A 329 -0.49 -20.25 -10.76
N PHE A 330 -1.46 -19.34 -10.78
CA PHE A 330 -2.72 -19.51 -10.11
C PHE A 330 -3.82 -18.67 -10.78
N GLY A 331 -5.02 -19.26 -10.89
CA GLY A 331 -6.20 -18.56 -11.34
C GLY A 331 -7.31 -18.70 -10.28
N SER A 332 -7.87 -17.58 -9.84
CA SER A 332 -8.90 -17.53 -8.82
C SER A 332 -9.94 -16.47 -9.12
N PHE A 333 -11.07 -16.59 -8.47
CA PHE A 333 -12.10 -15.57 -8.51
C PHE A 333 -11.76 -14.37 -7.60
N LYS A 334 -10.94 -14.52 -6.58
CA LYS A 334 -10.51 -13.41 -5.69
C LYS A 334 -9.13 -13.61 -5.06
N ASN A 335 -8.47 -12.63 -4.93
CA ASN A 335 -7.34 -11.89 -4.38
C ASN A 335 -6.05 -12.61 -4.02
N VAL A 336 -4.98 -11.99 -4.51
CA VAL A 336 -3.65 -12.04 -3.89
C VAL A 336 -3.61 -10.95 -2.83
N ASP A 337 -3.20 -11.31 -1.64
CA ASP A 337 -3.25 -10.41 -0.50
C ASP A 337 -1.89 -9.80 -0.18
N LEU A 338 -0.82 -10.61 -0.27
CA LEU A 338 0.49 -10.21 0.20
C LEU A 338 1.63 -10.93 -0.56
N TYR A 339 2.71 -10.21 -0.85
CA TYR A 339 4.02 -10.78 -1.10
C TYR A 339 4.96 -10.42 0.04
N CYS A 340 5.52 -11.41 0.70
CA CYS A 340 6.46 -11.23 1.79
C CYS A 340 7.42 -12.43 1.86
N ASP A 341 8.70 -12.17 2.15
CA ASP A 341 9.73 -13.19 2.38
C ASP A 341 9.79 -14.30 1.29
N GLY A 342 9.74 -13.88 0.02
CA GLY A 342 9.79 -14.80 -1.13
C GLY A 342 8.55 -15.66 -1.32
N LYS A 343 7.44 -15.33 -0.69
CA LYS A 343 6.17 -16.05 -0.76
C LYS A 343 5.02 -15.13 -1.16
N ILE A 344 4.07 -15.66 -1.95
CA ILE A 344 2.83 -14.98 -2.30
C ILE A 344 1.69 -15.66 -1.52
N TYR A 345 1.02 -14.91 -0.68
CA TYR A 345 -0.12 -15.34 0.12
C TYR A 345 -1.40 -15.06 -0.64
N ILE A 346 -2.26 -16.07 -0.77
CA ILE A 346 -3.40 -16.03 -1.66
C ILE A 346 -4.66 -16.43 -0.92
N THR A 347 -5.64 -15.54 -0.88
CA THR A 347 -7.02 -15.85 -0.49
C THR A 347 -7.85 -16.07 -1.74
N SER A 348 -8.46 -17.24 -1.88
CA SER A 348 -9.26 -17.63 -3.04
C SER A 348 -10.70 -17.90 -2.61
N MET A 349 -11.64 -17.27 -3.30
CA MET A 349 -13.07 -17.48 -3.11
C MET A 349 -13.72 -18.04 -4.35
N ASP A 350 -14.74 -18.86 -4.18
CA ASP A 350 -15.53 -19.37 -5.28
C ASP A 350 -16.57 -18.32 -5.74
N MET A 351 -16.89 -18.35 -7.02
CA MET A 351 -17.95 -17.52 -7.61
C MET A 351 -19.33 -18.05 -7.22
N ASP A 352 -20.28 -17.16 -6.97
CA ASP A 352 -21.68 -17.54 -6.84
C ASP A 352 -22.24 -17.99 -8.21
N GLU A 353 -22.67 -19.24 -8.28
CA GLU A 353 -23.20 -19.85 -9.51
C GLU A 353 -24.46 -19.12 -10.03
N LYS A 354 -25.22 -18.41 -9.17
CA LYS A 354 -26.39 -17.64 -9.57
C LYS A 354 -26.03 -16.41 -10.37
N THR A 355 -24.94 -15.74 -9.97
CA THR A 355 -24.45 -14.51 -10.61
C THR A 355 -23.36 -14.76 -11.65
N LYS A 356 -22.96 -16.00 -11.87
CA LYS A 356 -21.87 -16.41 -12.78
C LYS A 356 -21.99 -15.85 -14.21
N LYS A 357 -23.23 -15.54 -14.65
CA LYS A 357 -23.52 -14.97 -15.98
C LYS A 357 -23.58 -13.44 -15.97
N GLU A 358 -23.54 -12.83 -14.81
CA GLU A 358 -23.54 -11.38 -14.68
C GLU A 358 -22.21 -10.78 -15.12
N LEU A 359 -22.22 -9.49 -15.42
CA LEU A 359 -21.04 -8.73 -15.83
C LEU A 359 -19.97 -8.75 -14.74
N VAL A 360 -20.40 -8.61 -13.49
CA VAL A 360 -19.58 -8.70 -12.28
C VAL A 360 -20.18 -9.77 -11.38
N PRO A 361 -19.74 -11.03 -11.50
CA PRO A 361 -20.23 -12.09 -10.63
C PRO A 361 -19.91 -11.80 -9.16
N SER A 362 -20.79 -12.16 -8.27
CA SER A 362 -20.55 -12.08 -6.83
C SER A 362 -19.77 -13.29 -6.32
N VAL A 363 -19.20 -13.13 -5.15
CA VAL A 363 -18.52 -14.20 -4.41
C VAL A 363 -19.57 -15.07 -3.72
N ASP A 364 -19.38 -16.38 -3.69
CA ASP A 364 -20.22 -17.30 -2.93
C ASP A 364 -19.76 -17.36 -1.46
N PHE A 365 -20.30 -16.48 -0.64
CA PHE A 365 -20.01 -16.42 0.79
C PHE A 365 -20.49 -17.64 1.59
N ASN A 366 -21.30 -18.52 0.99
CA ASN A 366 -21.71 -19.78 1.63
C ASN A 366 -20.62 -20.86 1.55
N LYS A 367 -19.60 -20.62 0.71
CA LYS A 367 -18.43 -21.51 0.60
C LYS A 367 -17.28 -20.99 1.46
N GLU A 368 -16.55 -21.92 2.03
CA GLU A 368 -15.36 -21.61 2.79
C GLU A 368 -14.26 -21.07 1.87
N PRO A 369 -13.63 -19.93 2.20
CA PRO A 369 -12.46 -19.44 1.48
C PRO A 369 -11.32 -20.45 1.49
N LYS A 370 -10.52 -20.44 0.42
CA LYS A 370 -9.35 -21.32 0.27
C LYS A 370 -8.09 -20.47 0.34
N TYR A 371 -7.15 -20.88 1.13
CA TYR A 371 -5.89 -20.16 1.35
C TYR A 371 -4.71 -20.95 0.78
N TYR A 372 -3.81 -20.24 0.12
CA TYR A 372 -2.62 -20.83 -0.48
C TYR A 372 -1.40 -19.96 -0.22
N ILE A 373 -0.24 -20.61 -0.19
CA ILE A 373 1.06 -19.94 -0.20
C ILE A 373 1.82 -20.47 -1.41
N TYR A 374 2.29 -19.57 -2.27
CA TYR A 374 3.21 -19.90 -3.34
C TYR A 374 4.62 -19.48 -2.96
N ASP A 375 5.52 -20.43 -2.82
CA ASP A 375 6.94 -20.20 -2.59
C ASP A 375 7.63 -19.94 -3.93
N VAL A 376 8.06 -18.69 -4.16
CA VAL A 376 8.68 -18.24 -5.39
C VAL A 376 10.00 -18.99 -5.66
N SER A 377 10.77 -19.27 -4.62
CA SER A 377 12.08 -19.92 -4.74
C SER A 377 11.97 -21.40 -5.09
N LYS A 378 10.92 -22.06 -4.63
CA LYS A 378 10.68 -23.49 -4.85
C LYS A 378 9.73 -23.78 -6.02
N ASP A 379 9.12 -22.75 -6.62
CA ASP A 379 8.03 -22.89 -7.62
C ASP A 379 6.93 -23.85 -7.13
N LYS A 380 6.53 -23.69 -5.86
CA LYS A 380 5.63 -24.63 -5.19
C LYS A 380 4.44 -23.90 -4.57
N MET A 381 3.23 -24.42 -4.84
CA MET A 381 1.99 -24.00 -4.21
C MET A 381 1.62 -24.95 -3.07
N THR A 382 1.28 -24.40 -1.91
CA THR A 382 0.84 -25.17 -0.75
C THR A 382 -0.50 -24.64 -0.25
N ARG A 383 -1.52 -25.51 -0.16
CA ARG A 383 -2.81 -25.17 0.41
C ARG A 383 -2.71 -25.10 1.93
N GLN A 384 -3.26 -24.03 2.50
CA GLN A 384 -3.33 -23.80 3.94
C GLN A 384 -4.65 -24.34 4.52
N SER A 385 -4.65 -24.61 5.82
CA SER A 385 -5.81 -25.11 6.56
C SER A 385 -6.31 -24.16 7.66
N TYR A 386 -5.78 -22.93 7.71
CA TYR A 386 -6.34 -21.91 8.58
C TYR A 386 -7.57 -21.31 7.87
N GLY A 387 -8.57 -20.97 8.63
CA GLY A 387 -9.81 -20.38 8.14
C GLY A 387 -10.97 -20.76 9.04
N GLU A 388 -11.97 -19.94 9.05
CA GLU A 388 -13.23 -20.15 9.78
C GLU A 388 -14.39 -19.92 8.83
N LYS A 389 -15.46 -20.70 9.00
CA LYS A 389 -16.68 -20.51 8.22
C LYS A 389 -17.29 -19.13 8.54
N GLY A 390 -17.68 -18.40 7.51
CA GLY A 390 -18.28 -17.07 7.64
C GLY A 390 -17.28 -15.93 7.80
N LYS A 391 -15.97 -16.24 7.79
CA LYS A 391 -14.90 -15.24 7.86
C LYS A 391 -13.98 -15.30 6.65
N ILE A 392 -13.47 -14.15 6.26
CA ILE A 392 -12.45 -14.01 5.22
C ILE A 392 -11.20 -13.42 5.85
N PHE A 393 -10.09 -14.08 5.66
CA PHE A 393 -8.78 -13.63 6.14
C PHE A 393 -7.96 -13.05 4.99
N TYR A 394 -7.48 -11.83 5.14
CA TYR A 394 -6.58 -11.18 4.20
C TYR A 394 -5.21 -10.99 4.85
N ALA A 395 -4.17 -11.53 4.24
CA ALA A 395 -2.82 -11.38 4.76
C ALA A 395 -2.38 -9.91 4.76
N ILE A 396 -1.83 -9.46 5.89
CA ILE A 396 -1.28 -8.12 6.06
C ILE A 396 0.23 -8.17 6.06
N ASP A 397 0.79 -9.12 6.83
CA ASP A 397 2.23 -9.24 7.07
C ASP A 397 2.61 -10.63 7.59
N LEU A 398 3.90 -10.95 7.47
CA LEU A 398 4.54 -12.10 8.11
C LEU A 398 5.55 -11.59 9.13
N ASN A 399 5.32 -11.88 10.40
CA ASN A 399 6.22 -11.55 11.50
C ASN A 399 6.83 -12.82 12.14
N PRO A 400 7.78 -12.72 13.07
CA PRO A 400 8.41 -13.87 13.70
C PRO A 400 7.45 -14.82 14.42
N LYS A 401 6.28 -14.34 14.85
CA LYS A 401 5.25 -15.15 15.53
C LYS A 401 4.29 -15.84 14.56
N GLY A 402 4.13 -15.31 13.37
CA GLY A 402 3.23 -15.86 12.36
C GLY A 402 2.72 -14.88 11.35
N LEU A 403 1.71 -15.29 10.59
CA LEU A 403 1.03 -14.50 9.59
C LEU A 403 -0.04 -13.62 10.25
N LEU A 404 0.07 -12.31 10.06
CA LEU A 404 -0.93 -11.34 10.49
C LEU A 404 -1.98 -11.20 9.40
N MET A 405 -3.24 -11.20 9.78
CA MET A 405 -4.35 -11.14 8.85
C MET A 405 -5.46 -10.20 9.34
N TYR A 406 -6.10 -9.50 8.42
CA TYR A 406 -7.43 -8.96 8.68
C TYR A 406 -8.44 -10.09 8.63
N ASP A 407 -9.24 -10.18 9.67
CA ASP A 407 -10.39 -11.07 9.79
C ASP A 407 -11.64 -10.23 9.52
N ILE A 408 -12.34 -10.53 8.45
CA ILE A 408 -13.55 -9.83 8.05
C ILE A 408 -14.72 -10.80 8.15
N SER A 409 -15.67 -10.49 9.03
CA SER A 409 -16.97 -11.15 9.08
C SER A 409 -18.03 -10.30 8.39
N PHE A 410 -19.00 -10.99 7.80
CA PHE A 410 -20.13 -10.38 7.10
C PHE A 410 -21.43 -10.66 7.86
N ASN A 411 -22.41 -9.78 7.74
CA ASN A 411 -23.74 -10.03 8.25
C ASN A 411 -24.40 -11.24 7.53
N GLU A 412 -25.53 -11.72 8.04
CA GLU A 412 -26.23 -12.88 7.49
C GLU A 412 -26.64 -12.69 6.02
N ALA A 413 -26.87 -11.45 5.58
CA ALA A 413 -27.22 -11.12 4.21
C ALA A 413 -25.99 -11.00 3.28
N TYR A 414 -24.77 -10.93 3.86
CA TYR A 414 -23.51 -10.71 3.14
C TYR A 414 -23.46 -9.40 2.33
N ASP A 415 -24.24 -8.41 2.70
CA ASP A 415 -24.32 -7.11 2.03
C ASP A 415 -23.53 -6.00 2.75
N SER A 416 -23.12 -6.26 3.98
CA SER A 416 -22.26 -5.35 4.77
C SER A 416 -21.25 -6.11 5.63
N ILE A 417 -20.16 -5.45 5.96
CA ILE A 417 -19.17 -5.93 6.92
C ILE A 417 -19.75 -5.74 8.32
N ASP A 418 -19.84 -6.84 9.06
CA ASP A 418 -20.35 -6.85 10.42
C ASP A 418 -19.24 -6.46 11.41
N GLU A 419 -18.10 -7.06 11.21
CA GLU A 419 -16.95 -6.92 12.10
C GLU A 419 -15.65 -7.06 11.30
N HIS A 420 -14.62 -6.31 11.68
CA HIS A 420 -13.26 -6.59 11.25
C HIS A 420 -12.32 -6.53 12.45
N SER A 421 -11.40 -7.46 12.50
CA SER A 421 -10.38 -7.54 13.54
C SER A 421 -9.04 -7.97 12.94
N ILE A 422 -7.99 -7.87 13.74
CA ILE A 422 -6.68 -8.37 13.36
C ILE A 422 -6.46 -9.68 14.08
N THR A 423 -6.12 -10.72 13.31
CA THR A 423 -5.86 -12.06 13.81
C THR A 423 -4.46 -12.51 13.42
N GLN A 424 -3.77 -13.19 14.33
CA GLN A 424 -2.46 -13.77 14.08
C GLN A 424 -2.54 -15.29 13.93
N ILE A 425 -2.08 -15.80 12.79
CA ILE A 425 -1.94 -17.24 12.55
C ILE A 425 -0.51 -17.65 12.88
N SER A 426 -0.33 -18.38 13.98
CA SER A 426 0.99 -18.81 14.44
C SER A 426 1.73 -19.67 13.39
N ASN A 427 3.07 -19.56 13.35
CA ASN A 427 3.92 -20.25 12.37
C ASN A 427 3.72 -21.77 12.32
N ASN A 428 3.38 -22.42 13.42
CA ASN A 428 3.12 -23.86 13.45
C ASN A 428 1.82 -24.29 12.73
N LYS A 429 0.92 -23.35 12.42
CA LYS A 429 -0.30 -23.58 11.63
C LYS A 429 -0.09 -23.31 10.14
N ILE A 430 1.01 -22.67 9.78
CA ILE A 430 1.36 -22.36 8.38
C ILE A 430 2.09 -23.57 7.81
N LYS A 431 1.56 -24.15 6.73
CA LYS A 431 2.19 -25.27 6.02
C LYS A 431 3.15 -24.73 4.96
N GLU A 432 4.37 -25.26 4.93
CA GLU A 432 5.40 -24.96 3.94
C GLU A 432 5.40 -25.91 2.73
#